data_31fd66b00ad5881ca1d737939970d7a9
#
_entry.id   31fd66b00ad5881ca1d737939970d7a9
#
_cell.length_a   1.000
_cell.length_b   1.000
_cell.length_c   1.000
_cell.angle_alpha   90.00
_cell.angle_beta   90.00
_cell.angle_gamma   90.00
#
_symmetry.space_group_name_H-M   'P 1'
#
loop_
_entity.id
_entity.type
_entity.pdbx_description
1 polymer ?
#
loop_
_entity_poly.entity_id
_entity_poly.type
_entity_poly.pdbx_seq_one_letter_code
_entity_poly.pdbx_strand_id
1 'polypeptide(L)'
;MYAFLLYLISKVDKIFKTLYINTNLSEKEGDYMELRTFLECFPDILAIVYDESGNIIFPEDNGIISYMRNCLTVTNDEYYHPQTKRYYKISQIRHSENEHTYTILRFTDITEYKKKELAYQIDETTGVFLKRKLLEDYKIYLASAIDTEEDFAVVMSDIDHFKKVNDSYGHQAGDAALYYIAQLFLRNSRHGFGRENDIIGRFGGEEFLFILKNMKQKCVFNRVENLRKRLAVIPFRYKDKSIDLSCSFGVVHVNNACLQQLVKENGIDNVVDKTIQLADEQLYIAKESGRNKVLVKYEQLDI
;
A
#
# COMPACT_ATOMS: atom_id res chain seq x y z
N MET A 1 -17.26 8.17 -17.87
CA MET A 1 -16.77 6.81 -17.60
C MET A 1 -17.86 5.75 -17.82
N TYR A 2 -19.04 5.88 -17.20
CA TYR A 2 -20.17 4.94 -17.39
C TYR A 2 -20.69 4.85 -18.86
N ALA A 3 -20.77 5.99 -19.54
CA ALA A 3 -21.16 6.05 -20.96
C ALA A 3 -20.16 5.38 -21.91
N PHE A 4 -18.84 5.43 -21.58
CA PHE A 4 -17.80 4.77 -22.35
C PHE A 4 -17.79 3.26 -22.14
N LEU A 5 -18.13 2.80 -20.92
CA LEU A 5 -18.29 1.39 -20.60
C LEU A 5 -19.52 0.79 -21.33
N LEU A 6 -20.64 1.52 -21.35
CA LEU A 6 -21.84 1.15 -22.10
C LEU A 6 -21.59 1.16 -23.62
N TYR A 7 -20.79 2.08 -24.12
CA TYR A 7 -20.38 2.12 -25.53
C TYR A 7 -19.49 0.93 -25.90
N LEU A 8 -18.54 0.55 -25.04
CA LEU A 8 -17.71 -0.67 -25.21
C LEU A 8 -18.55 -1.95 -25.14
N ILE A 9 -19.46 -2.06 -24.18
CA ILE A 9 -20.40 -3.20 -24.07
C ILE A 9 -21.28 -3.27 -25.32
N SER A 10 -21.83 -2.15 -25.79
CA SER A 10 -22.64 -2.11 -27.01
C SER A 10 -21.86 -2.43 -28.29
N LYS A 11 -20.57 -2.07 -28.35
CA LYS A 11 -19.68 -2.47 -29.45
C LYS A 11 -19.35 -3.95 -29.43
N VAL A 12 -19.06 -4.50 -28.24
CA VAL A 12 -18.84 -5.93 -28.05
C VAL A 12 -20.09 -6.73 -28.42
N ASP A 13 -21.28 -6.33 -27.95
CA ASP A 13 -22.57 -6.92 -28.34
C ASP A 13 -22.84 -6.78 -29.84
N LYS A 14 -22.47 -5.66 -30.46
CA LYS A 14 -22.68 -5.45 -31.90
C LYS A 14 -21.72 -6.28 -32.76
N ILE A 15 -20.49 -6.50 -32.27
CA ILE A 15 -19.50 -7.36 -32.91
C ILE A 15 -19.90 -8.82 -32.79
N PHE A 16 -20.37 -9.28 -31.61
CA PHE A 16 -20.92 -10.62 -31.44
C PHE A 16 -22.16 -10.86 -32.32
N LYS A 17 -23.08 -9.89 -32.41
CA LYS A 17 -24.23 -9.97 -33.33
C LYS A 17 -23.81 -9.97 -34.81
N THR A 18 -22.75 -9.28 -35.18
CA THR A 18 -22.24 -9.22 -36.57
C THR A 18 -21.56 -10.55 -36.94
N LEU A 19 -20.85 -11.17 -36.01
CA LEU A 19 -20.24 -12.49 -36.18
C LEU A 19 -21.32 -13.59 -36.28
N TYR A 20 -22.39 -13.50 -35.48
CA TYR A 20 -23.53 -14.45 -35.51
C TYR A 20 -24.31 -14.47 -36.83
N ILE A 21 -24.30 -13.37 -37.61
CA ILE A 21 -25.04 -13.30 -38.88
C ILE A 21 -24.28 -13.98 -40.05
N ASN A 22 -22.98 -14.23 -39.93
CA ASN A 22 -22.17 -14.77 -41.02
C ASN A 22 -21.78 -16.24 -40.91
N THR A 23 -22.17 -16.95 -39.86
CA THR A 23 -21.81 -18.37 -39.67
C THR A 23 -22.94 -19.34 -40.01
N ASN A 24 -23.12 -19.57 -41.32
CA ASN A 24 -23.81 -20.76 -41.83
C ASN A 24 -22.80 -21.73 -42.44
N LEU A 25 -21.72 -22.08 -41.73
CA LEU A 25 -20.76 -23.10 -42.20
C LEU A 25 -20.20 -23.92 -41.02
N SER A 26 -20.56 -25.20 -41.04
CA SER A 26 -19.96 -26.41 -40.43
C SER A 26 -19.22 -26.30 -39.11
N GLU A 27 -19.84 -26.94 -38.16
CA GLU A 27 -19.53 -27.35 -36.80
C GLU A 27 -18.05 -27.69 -36.51
N LYS A 28 -17.59 -27.12 -35.41
CA LYS A 28 -16.53 -27.48 -34.48
C LYS A 28 -15.12 -26.85 -34.61
N GLU A 29 -14.57 -26.57 -35.77
CA GLU A 29 -13.23 -25.89 -35.87
C GLU A 29 -13.34 -24.39 -36.19
N GLY A 30 -14.45 -23.94 -36.77
CA GLY A 30 -14.68 -22.56 -37.20
C GLY A 30 -14.82 -21.57 -36.05
N ASP A 31 -15.55 -21.95 -35.02
CA ASP A 31 -15.92 -21.04 -33.92
C ASP A 31 -14.72 -20.66 -33.02
N TYR A 32 -13.79 -21.60 -32.84
CA TYR A 32 -12.53 -21.33 -32.11
C TYR A 32 -11.60 -20.38 -32.88
N MET A 33 -11.59 -20.47 -34.20
CA MET A 33 -10.78 -19.60 -35.04
C MET A 33 -11.26 -18.15 -34.98
N GLU A 34 -12.58 -17.91 -34.90
CA GLU A 34 -13.16 -16.60 -34.81
C GLU A 34 -12.90 -15.92 -33.44
N LEU A 35 -13.06 -16.66 -32.35
CA LEU A 35 -12.73 -16.17 -31.00
C LEU A 35 -11.24 -15.83 -30.88
N ARG A 36 -10.38 -16.66 -31.42
CA ARG A 36 -8.91 -16.44 -31.46
C ARG A 36 -8.58 -15.16 -32.23
N THR A 37 -9.13 -15.02 -33.43
CA THR A 37 -8.94 -13.84 -34.29
C THR A 37 -9.48 -12.57 -33.63
N PHE A 38 -10.64 -12.68 -32.94
CA PHE A 38 -11.19 -11.58 -32.16
C PHE A 38 -10.26 -11.14 -31.01
N LEU A 39 -9.74 -12.09 -30.22
CA LEU A 39 -8.83 -11.77 -29.11
C LEU A 39 -7.49 -11.22 -29.57
N GLU A 40 -6.99 -11.69 -30.73
CA GLU A 40 -5.75 -11.17 -31.36
C GLU A 40 -5.92 -9.72 -31.89
N CYS A 41 -7.14 -9.29 -32.19
CA CYS A 41 -7.42 -7.89 -32.55
C CYS A 41 -7.34 -6.90 -31.37
N PHE A 42 -7.22 -7.39 -30.14
CA PHE A 42 -7.13 -6.57 -28.93
C PHE A 42 -5.84 -6.89 -28.16
N PRO A 43 -4.68 -6.42 -28.62
CA PRO A 43 -3.37 -6.76 -28.04
C PRO A 43 -3.22 -6.33 -26.57
N ASP A 44 -4.05 -5.39 -26.11
CA ASP A 44 -4.07 -4.92 -24.72
C ASP A 44 -4.96 -5.78 -23.79
N ILE A 45 -5.66 -6.77 -24.34
CA ILE A 45 -6.51 -7.68 -23.57
C ILE A 45 -5.89 -9.07 -23.58
N LEU A 46 -5.29 -9.46 -22.48
CA LEU A 46 -4.92 -10.86 -22.26
C LEU A 46 -6.17 -11.59 -21.77
N ALA A 47 -6.60 -12.63 -22.49
CA ALA A 47 -7.75 -13.45 -22.09
C ALA A 47 -7.38 -14.94 -22.06
N ILE A 48 -7.98 -15.67 -21.12
CA ILE A 48 -7.89 -17.13 -21.04
C ILE A 48 -9.31 -17.66 -21.10
N VAL A 49 -9.55 -18.60 -21.98
CA VAL A 49 -10.87 -19.21 -22.15
C VAL A 49 -10.82 -20.65 -21.68
N TYR A 50 -11.81 -21.03 -20.86
CA TYR A 50 -11.98 -22.39 -20.34
C TYR A 50 -13.29 -22.99 -20.86
N ASP A 51 -13.27 -24.31 -21.14
CA ASP A 51 -14.48 -25.09 -21.37
C ASP A 51 -15.22 -25.43 -20.04
N GLU A 52 -16.33 -26.12 -20.13
CA GLU A 52 -17.14 -26.56 -18.99
C GLU A 52 -16.39 -27.53 -18.06
N SER A 53 -15.42 -28.23 -18.57
CA SER A 53 -14.58 -29.17 -17.81
C SER A 53 -13.39 -28.49 -17.15
N GLY A 54 -13.22 -27.18 -17.37
CA GLY A 54 -12.10 -26.38 -16.83
C GLY A 54 -10.81 -26.53 -17.63
N ASN A 55 -10.87 -27.06 -18.87
CA ASN A 55 -9.70 -27.09 -19.75
C ASN A 55 -9.50 -25.73 -20.42
N ILE A 56 -8.26 -25.32 -20.60
CA ILE A 56 -7.93 -24.10 -21.33
C ILE A 56 -8.04 -24.38 -22.82
N ILE A 57 -8.87 -23.61 -23.51
CA ILE A 57 -9.07 -23.68 -24.95
C ILE A 57 -8.41 -22.51 -25.71
N PHE A 58 -8.04 -21.44 -24.99
CA PHE A 58 -7.30 -20.30 -25.56
C PHE A 58 -6.54 -19.55 -24.49
N PRO A 59 -5.33 -19.02 -24.75
CA PRO A 59 -4.41 -19.39 -25.83
C PRO A 59 -3.76 -20.74 -25.56
N GLU A 60 -3.14 -21.36 -26.59
CA GLU A 60 -2.30 -22.54 -26.40
C GLU A 60 -1.16 -22.23 -25.43
N ASP A 61 -0.89 -23.16 -24.49
CA ASP A 61 -0.06 -22.94 -23.31
C ASP A 61 1.35 -22.39 -23.66
N ASN A 62 1.57 -21.13 -23.34
CA ASN A 62 2.89 -20.52 -23.33
C ASN A 62 3.18 -20.14 -21.88
N GLY A 63 4.06 -20.74 -21.18
CA GLY A 63 4.47 -20.60 -19.76
C GLY A 63 3.86 -19.45 -18.88
N ILE A 64 3.29 -18.40 -19.49
CA ILE A 64 2.54 -17.32 -18.82
C ILE A 64 1.24 -17.85 -18.23
N ILE A 65 0.58 -18.79 -18.91
CA ILE A 65 -0.71 -19.34 -18.49
C ILE A 65 -0.53 -20.27 -17.29
N SER A 66 0.53 -21.08 -17.26
CA SER A 66 0.85 -21.94 -16.12
C SER A 66 1.08 -21.11 -14.85
N TYR A 67 1.69 -19.94 -14.97
CA TYR A 67 1.87 -19.01 -13.87
C TYR A 67 0.53 -18.35 -13.46
N MET A 68 -0.32 -18.01 -14.40
CA MET A 68 -1.64 -17.39 -14.15
C MET A 68 -2.67 -18.37 -13.57
N ARG A 69 -2.54 -19.69 -13.81
CA ARG A 69 -3.38 -20.70 -13.14
C ARG A 69 -3.34 -20.61 -11.61
N ASN A 70 -2.18 -20.27 -11.05
CA ASN A 70 -2.03 -20.09 -9.60
C ASN A 70 -2.72 -18.83 -9.08
N CYS A 71 -3.10 -17.90 -9.96
CA CYS A 71 -3.80 -16.66 -9.59
C CYS A 71 -5.32 -16.84 -9.50
N LEU A 72 -5.88 -17.95 -10.00
CA LEU A 72 -7.32 -18.23 -9.95
C LEU A 72 -7.88 -18.50 -8.54
N THR A 73 -7.00 -18.70 -7.57
CA THR A 73 -7.36 -18.87 -6.15
C THR A 73 -7.35 -17.56 -5.37
N VAL A 74 -6.99 -16.43 -6.01
CA VAL A 74 -6.90 -15.13 -5.33
C VAL A 74 -8.23 -14.42 -5.39
N THR A 75 -8.81 -14.15 -4.23
CA THR A 75 -10.11 -13.49 -4.02
C THR A 75 -10.13 -11.98 -4.32
N ASN A 76 -9.01 -11.41 -4.80
CA ASN A 76 -8.91 -10.01 -5.20
C ASN A 76 -8.88 -9.90 -6.72
N ASP A 77 -9.72 -9.03 -7.28
CA ASP A 77 -9.81 -8.73 -8.72
C ASP A 77 -8.53 -8.15 -9.32
N GLU A 78 -7.47 -7.95 -8.53
CA GLU A 78 -6.22 -7.31 -8.93
C GLU A 78 -5.01 -8.22 -8.66
N TYR A 79 -4.11 -8.28 -9.63
CA TYR A 79 -2.91 -9.12 -9.59
C TYR A 79 -1.67 -8.32 -9.98
N TYR A 80 -0.59 -8.47 -9.20
CA TYR A 80 0.74 -7.95 -9.52
C TYR A 80 1.63 -9.04 -10.10
N HIS A 81 2.19 -8.82 -11.30
CA HIS A 81 3.11 -9.73 -11.95
C HIS A 81 4.57 -9.34 -11.65
N PRO A 82 5.32 -10.11 -10.82
CA PRO A 82 6.63 -9.70 -10.31
C PRO A 82 7.70 -9.51 -11.39
N GLN A 83 7.70 -10.38 -12.43
CA GLN A 83 8.71 -10.33 -13.49
C GLN A 83 8.54 -9.13 -14.43
N THR A 84 7.29 -8.83 -14.83
CA THR A 84 6.98 -7.70 -15.70
C THR A 84 6.79 -6.39 -14.92
N LYS A 85 6.64 -6.46 -13.59
CA LYS A 85 6.31 -5.34 -12.70
C LYS A 85 5.02 -4.62 -13.11
N ARG A 86 4.02 -5.39 -13.60
CA ARG A 86 2.73 -4.87 -14.05
C ARG A 86 1.61 -5.31 -13.11
N TYR A 87 0.58 -4.45 -13.03
CA TYR A 87 -0.66 -4.72 -12.31
C TYR A 87 -1.76 -5.03 -13.32
N TYR A 88 -2.52 -6.07 -13.06
CA TYR A 88 -3.64 -6.49 -13.89
C TYR A 88 -4.93 -6.55 -13.06
N LYS A 89 -6.01 -6.05 -13.60
CA LYS A 89 -7.34 -6.32 -13.10
C LYS A 89 -7.88 -7.56 -13.80
N ILE A 90 -8.35 -8.54 -13.02
CA ILE A 90 -8.93 -9.78 -13.53
C ILE A 90 -10.44 -9.65 -13.52
N SER A 91 -11.09 -9.94 -14.62
CA SER A 91 -12.55 -10.04 -14.70
C SER A 91 -12.95 -11.35 -15.34
N GLN A 92 -14.01 -11.97 -14.81
CA GLN A 92 -14.57 -13.21 -15.30
C GLN A 92 -15.87 -12.93 -16.04
N ILE A 93 -16.00 -13.48 -17.24
CA ILE A 93 -17.20 -13.42 -18.07
C ILE A 93 -17.60 -14.86 -18.35
N ARG A 94 -18.88 -15.22 -18.14
CA ARG A 94 -19.46 -16.50 -18.58
C ARG A 94 -20.21 -16.24 -19.87
N HIS A 95 -19.91 -17.04 -20.86
CA HIS A 95 -20.57 -16.99 -22.17
C HIS A 95 -21.14 -18.38 -22.47
N SER A 96 -22.43 -18.45 -22.85
CA SER A 96 -23.08 -19.71 -23.21
C SER A 96 -23.53 -19.67 -24.67
N GLU A 97 -23.09 -20.66 -25.44
CA GLU A 97 -23.37 -20.79 -26.86
C GLU A 97 -23.53 -22.27 -27.21
N ASN A 98 -24.58 -22.61 -27.99
CA ASN A 98 -24.85 -23.96 -28.46
C ASN A 98 -24.81 -25.07 -27.38
N GLU A 99 -25.44 -24.82 -26.22
CA GLU A 99 -25.44 -25.71 -25.04
C GLU A 99 -24.11 -25.84 -24.31
N HIS A 100 -23.05 -25.09 -24.71
CA HIS A 100 -21.77 -25.04 -24.04
C HIS A 100 -21.60 -23.73 -23.28
N THR A 101 -20.98 -23.80 -22.10
CA THR A 101 -20.67 -22.64 -21.29
C THR A 101 -19.13 -22.44 -21.20
N TYR A 102 -18.70 -21.28 -21.63
CA TYR A 102 -17.30 -20.87 -21.60
C TYR A 102 -17.06 -19.87 -20.48
N THR A 103 -15.93 -20.00 -19.81
CA THR A 103 -15.46 -19.02 -18.85
C THR A 103 -14.29 -18.23 -19.44
N ILE A 104 -14.46 -16.95 -19.60
CA ILE A 104 -13.45 -16.04 -20.14
C ILE A 104 -12.87 -15.23 -19.00
N LEU A 105 -11.57 -15.36 -18.73
CA LEU A 105 -10.85 -14.49 -17.83
C LEU A 105 -10.16 -13.40 -18.63
N ARG A 106 -10.51 -12.16 -18.35
CA ARG A 106 -9.91 -10.99 -18.98
C ARG A 106 -8.96 -10.30 -18.00
N PHE A 107 -7.72 -10.09 -18.45
CA PHE A 107 -6.70 -9.35 -17.73
C PHE A 107 -6.54 -7.97 -18.36
N THR A 108 -6.87 -6.94 -17.63
CA THR A 108 -6.69 -5.55 -18.07
C THR A 108 -5.46 -4.97 -17.38
N ASP A 109 -4.48 -4.48 -18.14
CA ASP A 109 -3.31 -3.79 -17.57
C ASP A 109 -3.77 -2.48 -16.91
N ILE A 110 -3.61 -2.41 -15.60
CA ILE A 110 -3.95 -1.24 -14.77
C ILE A 110 -2.69 -0.60 -14.16
N THR A 111 -1.52 -0.90 -14.72
CA THR A 111 -0.23 -0.47 -14.15
C THR A 111 -0.14 1.05 -14.02
N GLU A 112 -0.52 1.79 -15.05
CA GLU A 112 -0.48 3.26 -15.01
C GLU A 112 -1.51 3.85 -14.04
N TYR A 113 -2.68 3.20 -13.93
CA TYR A 113 -3.67 3.57 -12.91
C TYR A 113 -3.12 3.34 -11.50
N LYS A 114 -2.52 2.17 -11.25
CA LYS A 114 -1.92 1.83 -9.95
C LYS A 114 -0.72 2.71 -9.61
N LYS A 115 0.13 3.05 -10.56
CA LYS A 115 1.23 4.01 -10.34
C LYS A 115 0.70 5.38 -9.91
N LYS A 116 -0.35 5.87 -10.56
CA LYS A 116 -1.00 7.12 -10.16
C LYS A 116 -1.64 7.01 -8.78
N GLU A 117 -2.39 5.93 -8.51
CA GLU A 117 -2.99 5.69 -7.21
C GLU A 117 -1.93 5.66 -6.09
N LEU A 118 -0.81 4.97 -6.31
CA LEU A 118 0.32 4.92 -5.38
C LEU A 118 0.99 6.30 -5.22
N ALA A 119 1.13 7.07 -6.30
CA ALA A 119 1.67 8.42 -6.24
C ALA A 119 0.80 9.34 -5.36
N TYR A 120 -0.53 9.20 -5.41
CA TYR A 120 -1.44 9.94 -4.53
C TYR A 120 -1.42 9.50 -3.06
N GLN A 121 -0.64 8.46 -2.72
CA GLN A 121 -0.49 7.96 -1.35
C GLN A 121 0.80 8.41 -0.68
N ILE A 122 1.69 9.04 -1.44
CA ILE A 122 3.00 9.52 -0.99
C ILE A 122 2.98 11.05 -0.87
N ASP A 123 3.54 11.57 0.21
CA ASP A 123 3.77 13.00 0.37
C ASP A 123 4.91 13.45 -0.56
N GLU A 124 4.62 14.36 -1.49
CA GLU A 124 5.55 14.80 -2.54
C GLU A 124 6.81 15.47 -1.96
N THR A 125 6.68 16.15 -0.83
CA THR A 125 7.80 16.84 -0.18
C THR A 125 8.77 15.87 0.47
N THR A 126 8.26 14.81 1.10
CA THR A 126 9.06 13.93 1.98
C THR A 126 9.31 12.54 1.41
N GLY A 127 8.45 12.06 0.52
CA GLY A 127 8.53 10.71 -0.05
C GLY A 127 8.07 9.60 0.90
N VAL A 128 7.48 9.92 2.06
CA VAL A 128 6.82 8.96 2.96
C VAL A 128 5.32 8.94 2.71
N PHE A 129 4.60 8.01 3.32
CA PHE A 129 3.15 7.93 3.16
C PHE A 129 2.43 9.20 3.65
N LEU A 130 1.37 9.59 2.94
CA LEU A 130 0.38 10.53 3.44
C LEU A 130 -0.41 9.91 4.60
N LYS A 131 -0.92 10.75 5.50
CA LYS A 131 -1.70 10.36 6.68
C LYS A 131 -2.78 9.31 6.38
N ARG A 132 -3.55 9.48 5.30
CA ARG A 132 -4.61 8.55 4.94
C ARG A 132 -4.06 7.14 4.69
N LYS A 133 -3.03 7.02 3.86
CA LYS A 133 -2.41 5.71 3.54
C LYS A 133 -1.76 5.07 4.75
N LEU A 134 -1.06 5.87 5.54
CA LEU A 134 -0.45 5.44 6.80
C LEU A 134 -1.48 4.80 7.74
N LEU A 135 -2.64 5.43 7.93
CA LEU A 135 -3.70 4.92 8.80
C LEU A 135 -4.38 3.66 8.23
N GLU A 136 -4.59 3.59 6.91
CA GLU A 136 -5.08 2.39 6.23
C GLU A 136 -4.13 1.20 6.45
N ASP A 137 -2.82 1.40 6.22
CA ASP A 137 -1.82 0.35 6.41
C ASP A 137 -1.65 -0.05 7.88
N TYR A 138 -1.81 0.90 8.79
CA TYR A 138 -1.79 0.61 10.23
C TYR A 138 -2.96 -0.29 10.63
N LYS A 139 -4.18 -0.02 10.18
CA LYS A 139 -5.35 -0.88 10.42
C LYS A 139 -5.16 -2.30 9.87
N ILE A 140 -4.65 -2.41 8.64
CA ILE A 140 -4.34 -3.70 8.00
C ILE A 140 -3.29 -4.45 8.83
N TYR A 141 -2.26 -3.76 9.31
CA TYR A 141 -1.22 -4.36 10.14
C TYR A 141 -1.80 -4.85 11.48
N LEU A 142 -2.63 -4.06 12.16
CA LEU A 142 -3.24 -4.48 13.43
C LEU A 142 -4.05 -5.77 13.28
N ALA A 143 -4.84 -5.88 12.21
CA ALA A 143 -5.59 -7.10 11.93
C ALA A 143 -4.66 -8.32 11.78
N SER A 144 -3.52 -8.16 11.12
CA SER A 144 -2.55 -9.26 10.97
C SER A 144 -1.72 -9.53 12.24
N ALA A 145 -1.41 -8.49 13.02
CA ALA A 145 -0.61 -8.61 14.25
C ALA A 145 -1.30 -9.44 15.33
N ILE A 146 -2.63 -9.41 15.36
CA ILE A 146 -3.44 -10.25 16.25
C ILE A 146 -3.17 -11.74 15.99
N ASP A 147 -3.14 -12.13 14.70
CA ASP A 147 -2.97 -13.52 14.28
C ASP A 147 -1.52 -14.01 14.42
N THR A 148 -0.55 -13.09 14.27
CA THR A 148 0.89 -13.41 14.30
C THR A 148 1.54 -13.25 15.67
N GLU A 149 0.79 -12.84 16.67
CA GLU A 149 1.26 -12.60 18.05
C GLU A 149 2.45 -11.63 18.14
N GLU A 150 2.46 -10.62 17.27
CA GLU A 150 3.55 -9.63 17.19
C GLU A 150 3.33 -8.45 18.14
N ASP A 151 4.35 -8.11 18.92
CA ASP A 151 4.44 -6.82 19.61
C ASP A 151 4.80 -5.71 18.60
N PHE A 152 4.38 -4.49 18.86
CA PHE A 152 4.74 -3.34 18.03
C PHE A 152 4.89 -2.05 18.85
N ALA A 153 5.37 -0.99 18.20
CA ALA A 153 5.40 0.33 18.81
C ALA A 153 4.86 1.38 17.85
N VAL A 154 4.11 2.32 18.40
CA VAL A 154 3.64 3.53 17.73
C VAL A 154 4.54 4.69 18.17
N VAL A 155 5.08 5.43 17.21
CA VAL A 155 5.98 6.56 17.47
C VAL A 155 5.43 7.79 16.79
N MET A 156 5.10 8.82 17.56
CA MET A 156 4.83 10.16 17.07
C MET A 156 6.09 10.99 17.17
N SER A 157 6.47 11.70 16.14
CA SER A 157 7.63 12.60 16.14
C SER A 157 7.31 13.96 15.54
N ASP A 158 8.03 14.97 15.99
CA ASP A 158 7.89 16.34 15.54
C ASP A 158 9.27 17.01 15.47
N ILE A 159 9.48 17.86 14.46
CA ILE A 159 10.75 18.59 14.27
C ILE A 159 10.79 19.77 15.23
N ASP A 160 11.74 19.75 16.13
CA ASP A 160 11.91 20.79 17.14
C ASP A 160 12.17 22.14 16.49
N HIS A 161 11.39 23.14 16.89
CA HIS A 161 11.54 24.53 16.41
C HIS A 161 11.46 24.72 14.89
N PHE A 162 10.72 23.86 14.17
CA PHE A 162 10.61 23.91 12.70
C PHE A 162 10.19 25.27 12.16
N LYS A 163 9.29 25.98 12.88
CA LYS A 163 8.90 27.35 12.53
C LYS A 163 10.14 28.28 12.47
N LYS A 164 11.10 28.15 13.39
CA LYS A 164 12.33 28.96 13.34
C LYS A 164 13.16 28.68 12.10
N VAL A 165 13.18 27.44 11.62
CA VAL A 165 13.87 27.09 10.37
C VAL A 165 13.22 27.83 9.20
N ASN A 166 11.87 27.78 9.09
CA ASN A 166 11.15 28.51 8.06
C ASN A 166 11.35 30.02 8.13
N ASP A 167 11.25 30.61 9.34
CA ASP A 167 11.38 32.03 9.55
C ASP A 167 12.81 32.54 9.25
N SER A 168 13.84 31.73 9.54
CA SER A 168 15.26 32.12 9.39
C SER A 168 15.82 31.83 8.02
N TYR A 169 15.34 30.77 7.32
CA TYR A 169 15.96 30.26 6.10
C TYR A 169 14.96 30.17 4.93
N GLY A 170 13.68 30.47 5.16
CA GLY A 170 12.60 30.40 4.18
C GLY A 170 11.98 29.03 4.04
N HIS A 171 10.74 28.98 3.49
CA HIS A 171 9.98 27.74 3.34
C HIS A 171 10.68 26.66 2.50
N GLN A 172 11.45 27.06 1.48
CA GLN A 172 12.21 26.10 0.69
C GLN A 172 13.27 25.34 1.52
N ALA A 173 13.87 26.02 2.53
CA ALA A 173 14.79 25.37 3.45
C ALA A 173 14.03 24.44 4.41
N GLY A 174 12.83 24.81 4.82
CA GLY A 174 11.95 23.95 5.60
C GLY A 174 11.54 22.69 4.83
N ASP A 175 11.14 22.82 3.57
CA ASP A 175 10.81 21.65 2.72
C ASP A 175 12.00 20.72 2.55
N ALA A 176 13.20 21.29 2.33
CA ALA A 176 14.43 20.52 2.23
C ALA A 176 14.80 19.84 3.58
N ALA A 177 14.52 20.47 4.71
CA ALA A 177 14.70 19.88 6.04
C ALA A 177 13.72 18.73 6.30
N LEU A 178 12.42 18.89 5.91
CA LEU A 178 11.41 17.84 5.96
C LEU A 178 11.85 16.62 5.14
N TYR A 179 12.29 16.85 3.91
CA TYR A 179 12.80 15.79 3.04
C TYR A 179 13.99 15.07 3.67
N TYR A 180 14.99 15.84 4.16
CA TYR A 180 16.20 15.28 4.78
C TYR A 180 15.85 14.38 5.97
N ILE A 181 14.98 14.84 6.87
CA ILE A 181 14.55 14.09 8.05
C ILE A 181 13.79 12.83 7.65
N ALA A 182 12.84 12.94 6.72
CA ALA A 182 12.09 11.81 6.21
C ALA A 182 13.00 10.74 5.59
N GLN A 183 13.99 11.15 4.78
CA GLN A 183 14.98 10.24 4.22
C GLN A 183 15.85 9.57 5.29
N LEU A 184 16.16 10.27 6.36
CA LEU A 184 16.89 9.68 7.49
C LEU A 184 16.01 8.67 8.23
N PHE A 185 14.74 8.96 8.42
CA PHE A 185 13.76 8.01 8.97
C PHE A 185 13.65 6.77 8.11
N LEU A 186 13.47 6.94 6.81
CA LEU A 186 13.42 5.85 5.85
C LEU A 186 14.67 4.96 5.89
N ARG A 187 15.86 5.50 5.90
CA ARG A 187 17.13 4.74 5.94
C ARG A 187 17.36 3.98 7.25
N ASN A 188 16.72 4.38 8.33
CA ASN A 188 16.88 3.76 9.65
C ASN A 188 15.69 2.86 10.04
N SER A 189 14.67 2.79 9.21
CA SER A 189 13.59 1.83 9.33
C SER A 189 13.88 0.57 8.50
N ARG A 190 13.14 -0.49 8.74
CA ARG A 190 13.16 -1.65 7.86
C ARG A 190 12.41 -1.29 6.59
N HIS A 191 13.13 -1.23 5.45
CA HIS A 191 12.59 -0.80 4.17
C HIS A 191 12.25 -1.98 3.28
N GLY A 192 11.20 -1.84 2.51
CA GLY A 192 10.81 -2.68 1.40
C GLY A 192 9.30 -2.76 1.25
N PHE A 193 8.83 -3.22 0.10
CA PHE A 193 7.43 -3.59 -0.09
C PHE A 193 7.21 -4.98 0.53
N GLY A 194 6.55 -5.05 1.69
CA GLY A 194 6.24 -6.33 2.33
C GLY A 194 5.72 -6.17 3.76
N ARG A 195 5.09 -7.23 4.29
CA ARG A 195 4.46 -7.25 5.62
C ARG A 195 5.43 -7.00 6.79
N GLU A 196 6.73 -7.20 6.57
CA GLU A 196 7.76 -7.10 7.62
C GLU A 196 8.30 -5.68 7.82
N ASN A 197 7.92 -4.73 6.96
CA ASN A 197 8.49 -3.38 6.99
C ASN A 197 7.73 -2.45 7.92
N ASP A 198 8.48 -1.56 8.58
CA ASP A 198 7.88 -0.48 9.34
C ASP A 198 7.03 0.42 8.44
N ILE A 199 5.94 0.99 8.97
CA ILE A 199 5.11 1.95 8.27
C ILE A 199 5.51 3.33 8.73
N ILE A 200 5.77 4.26 7.78
CA ILE A 200 6.16 5.64 8.07
C ILE A 200 5.37 6.58 7.20
N GLY A 201 4.78 7.60 7.80
CA GLY A 201 4.05 8.61 7.07
C GLY A 201 4.14 9.99 7.71
N ARG A 202 3.85 11.02 6.91
CA ARG A 202 3.68 12.39 7.36
C ARG A 202 2.27 12.54 7.94
N PHE A 203 2.20 12.80 9.24
CA PHE A 203 0.94 12.86 9.96
C PHE A 203 0.33 14.28 9.95
N GLY A 204 1.20 15.29 10.00
CA GLY A 204 0.87 16.71 9.97
C GLY A 204 1.95 17.53 9.28
N GLY A 205 2.00 18.83 9.50
CA GLY A 205 2.95 19.76 8.89
C GLY A 205 4.42 19.31 9.05
N GLU A 206 4.88 19.23 10.29
CA GLU A 206 6.23 18.80 10.68
C GLU A 206 6.24 17.49 11.48
N GLU A 207 5.07 16.82 11.54
CA GLU A 207 4.85 15.62 12.33
C GLU A 207 4.91 14.35 11.48
N PHE A 208 5.55 13.31 12.03
CA PHE A 208 5.65 11.99 11.42
C PHE A 208 5.15 10.92 12.39
N LEU A 209 4.44 9.93 11.86
CA LEU A 209 4.01 8.75 12.59
C LEU A 209 4.68 7.50 12.04
N PHE A 210 5.13 6.64 12.95
CA PHE A 210 5.77 5.36 12.64
C PHE A 210 5.02 4.23 13.31
N ILE A 211 4.87 3.11 12.62
CA ILE A 211 4.47 1.85 13.19
C ILE A 211 5.66 0.91 13.07
N LEU A 212 6.34 0.67 14.18
CA LEU A 212 7.50 -0.22 14.26
C LEU A 212 6.98 -1.64 14.53
N LYS A 213 6.93 -2.45 13.50
CA LYS A 213 6.40 -3.82 13.55
C LYS A 213 7.36 -4.78 14.23
N ASN A 214 6.82 -5.86 14.82
CA ASN A 214 7.59 -6.90 15.48
C ASN A 214 8.67 -6.33 16.41
N MET A 215 8.26 -5.46 17.34
CA MET A 215 9.14 -4.66 18.19
C MET A 215 9.05 -5.07 19.64
N LYS A 216 10.03 -5.81 20.11
CA LYS A 216 10.12 -6.21 21.52
C LYS A 216 10.37 -5.01 22.43
N GLN A 217 9.68 -4.96 23.57
CA GLN A 217 9.71 -3.88 24.54
C GLN A 217 11.13 -3.37 24.86
N LYS A 218 12.07 -4.29 25.15
CA LYS A 218 13.46 -3.96 25.48
C LYS A 218 14.25 -3.26 24.37
N CYS A 219 13.78 -3.29 23.12
CA CYS A 219 14.46 -2.73 21.96
C CYS A 219 13.93 -1.36 21.55
N VAL A 220 12.70 -1.01 21.96
CA VAL A 220 11.97 0.16 21.50
C VAL A 220 12.74 1.46 21.77
N PHE A 221 13.05 1.72 23.02
CA PHE A 221 13.78 2.94 23.42
C PHE A 221 15.08 3.11 22.64
N ASN A 222 15.92 2.08 22.63
CA ASN A 222 17.24 2.16 21.99
C ASN A 222 17.13 2.41 20.49
N ARG A 223 16.10 1.86 19.84
CA ARG A 223 15.90 2.06 18.40
C ARG A 223 15.55 3.51 18.08
N VAL A 224 14.59 4.09 18.80
CA VAL A 224 14.16 5.47 18.59
C VAL A 224 15.21 6.46 19.06
N GLU A 225 15.90 6.18 20.17
CA GLU A 225 17.00 7.00 20.68
C GLU A 225 18.21 7.05 19.73
N ASN A 226 18.53 5.93 19.08
CA ASN A 226 19.56 5.92 18.04
C ASN A 226 19.17 6.80 16.84
N LEU A 227 17.90 6.81 16.46
CA LEU A 227 17.39 7.67 15.41
C LEU A 227 17.52 9.15 15.80
N ARG A 228 17.08 9.51 17.01
CA ARG A 228 17.22 10.86 17.58
C ARG A 228 18.67 11.34 17.60
N LYS A 229 19.57 10.50 18.11
CA LYS A 229 21.01 10.83 18.17
C LYS A 229 21.62 11.11 16.80
N ARG A 230 21.27 10.30 15.81
CA ARG A 230 21.75 10.49 14.43
C ARG A 230 21.27 11.82 13.85
N LEU A 231 20.03 12.21 14.09
CA LEU A 231 19.49 13.50 13.68
C LEU A 231 20.26 14.66 14.34
N ALA A 232 20.50 14.59 15.63
CA ALA A 232 21.14 15.66 16.40
C ALA A 232 22.64 15.82 16.09
N VAL A 233 23.32 14.78 15.60
CA VAL A 233 24.77 14.79 15.35
C VAL A 233 25.14 15.23 13.93
N ILE A 234 24.27 14.93 12.96
CA ILE A 234 24.54 15.21 11.55
C ILE A 234 23.85 16.53 11.16
N PRO A 235 24.59 17.62 11.01
CA PRO A 235 23.99 18.89 10.65
C PRO A 235 23.43 18.86 9.24
N PHE A 236 22.23 19.38 9.08
CA PHE A 236 21.60 19.54 7.79
C PHE A 236 22.24 20.69 7.02
N ARG A 237 22.71 20.43 5.80
CA ARG A 237 23.31 21.46 4.94
C ARG A 237 22.29 21.92 3.89
N TYR A 238 22.01 23.21 3.92
CA TYR A 238 21.16 23.86 2.90
C TYR A 238 21.93 25.03 2.29
N LYS A 239 22.28 24.91 0.99
CA LYS A 239 23.22 25.85 0.33
C LYS A 239 24.52 25.92 1.13
N ASP A 240 24.98 27.14 1.49
CA ASP A 240 26.22 27.37 2.23
C ASP A 240 26.00 27.40 3.75
N LYS A 241 24.80 27.04 4.23
CA LYS A 241 24.47 27.08 5.66
C LYS A 241 24.36 25.68 6.25
N SER A 242 24.87 25.58 7.49
CA SER A 242 24.66 24.40 8.34
C SER A 242 23.56 24.72 9.34
N ILE A 243 22.52 23.87 9.38
CA ILE A 243 21.33 24.05 10.22
C ILE A 243 21.25 22.85 11.16
N ASP A 244 21.27 23.11 12.47
CA ASP A 244 21.06 22.06 13.46
C ASP A 244 19.58 21.72 13.54
N LEU A 245 19.28 20.45 13.37
CA LEU A 245 17.93 19.91 13.46
C LEU A 245 17.87 18.89 14.59
N SER A 246 16.77 18.91 15.32
CA SER A 246 16.43 17.85 16.27
C SER A 246 14.96 17.51 16.17
N CYS A 247 14.62 16.33 16.68
CA CYS A 247 13.22 15.88 16.80
C CYS A 247 12.97 15.38 18.21
N SER A 248 11.73 15.61 18.67
CA SER A 248 11.18 14.99 19.86
C SER A 248 10.33 13.78 19.46
N PHE A 249 10.30 12.74 20.29
CA PHE A 249 9.63 11.50 20.02
C PHE A 249 8.79 11.06 21.22
N GLY A 250 7.52 10.78 20.97
CA GLY A 250 6.62 10.10 21.90
C GLY A 250 6.34 8.69 21.40
N VAL A 251 6.48 7.71 22.27
CA VAL A 251 6.44 6.29 21.89
C VAL A 251 5.49 5.53 22.82
N VAL A 252 4.68 4.66 22.24
CA VAL A 252 3.88 3.66 22.96
C VAL A 252 4.27 2.28 22.46
N HIS A 253 4.61 1.39 23.36
CA HIS A 253 4.80 -0.03 23.06
C HIS A 253 3.53 -0.80 23.40
N VAL A 254 3.08 -1.62 22.47
CA VAL A 254 1.88 -2.46 22.58
C VAL A 254 2.31 -3.92 22.48
N ASN A 255 2.07 -4.70 23.53
CA ASN A 255 2.26 -6.14 23.48
C ASN A 255 1.02 -6.83 22.86
N ASN A 256 1.23 -7.98 22.24
CA ASN A 256 0.15 -8.68 21.55
C ASN A 256 -0.97 -9.15 22.48
N ALA A 257 -0.66 -9.63 23.70
CA ALA A 257 -1.68 -10.08 24.63
C ALA A 257 -2.66 -8.96 24.98
N CYS A 258 -2.15 -7.73 25.15
CA CYS A 258 -2.95 -6.54 25.35
C CYS A 258 -3.74 -6.17 24.10
N LEU A 259 -3.11 -6.25 22.91
CA LEU A 259 -3.76 -5.92 21.63
C LEU A 259 -5.02 -6.76 21.38
N GLN A 260 -4.95 -8.08 21.60
CA GLN A 260 -6.10 -8.98 21.39
C GLN A 260 -7.29 -8.58 22.23
N GLN A 261 -7.05 -8.29 23.52
CA GLN A 261 -8.11 -7.84 24.43
C GLN A 261 -8.70 -6.51 23.98
N LEU A 262 -7.86 -5.53 23.66
CA LEU A 262 -8.28 -4.19 23.27
C LEU A 262 -9.12 -4.18 22.00
N VAL A 263 -8.70 -4.93 20.98
CA VAL A 263 -9.44 -5.00 19.72
C VAL A 263 -10.78 -5.70 19.91
N LYS A 264 -10.85 -6.72 20.77
CA LYS A 264 -12.09 -7.42 21.08
C LYS A 264 -13.10 -6.50 21.81
N GLU A 265 -12.62 -5.64 22.70
CA GLU A 265 -13.46 -4.75 23.49
C GLU A 265 -13.86 -3.48 22.76
N ASN A 266 -12.96 -2.92 21.95
CA ASN A 266 -13.10 -1.57 21.40
C ASN A 266 -13.15 -1.51 19.87
N GLY A 267 -12.71 -2.57 19.18
CA GLY A 267 -12.53 -2.58 17.72
C GLY A 267 -11.22 -1.93 17.26
N ILE A 268 -10.81 -2.24 16.04
CA ILE A 268 -9.51 -1.82 15.47
C ILE A 268 -9.39 -0.30 15.39
N ASP A 269 -10.44 0.41 14.97
CA ASP A 269 -10.41 1.87 14.80
C ASP A 269 -10.11 2.60 16.10
N ASN A 270 -10.78 2.21 17.19
CA ASN A 270 -10.54 2.81 18.51
C ASN A 270 -9.14 2.51 19.05
N VAL A 271 -8.59 1.33 18.76
CA VAL A 271 -7.21 0.98 19.14
C VAL A 271 -6.19 1.83 18.37
N VAL A 272 -6.43 2.07 17.07
CA VAL A 272 -5.59 2.99 16.26
C VAL A 272 -5.59 4.38 16.87
N ASP A 273 -6.77 4.94 17.12
CA ASP A 273 -6.89 6.31 17.65
C ASP A 273 -6.26 6.42 19.05
N LYS A 274 -6.50 5.44 19.93
CA LYS A 274 -5.97 5.44 21.29
C LYS A 274 -4.45 5.34 21.33
N THR A 275 -3.85 4.44 20.54
CA THR A 275 -2.39 4.29 20.50
C THR A 275 -1.69 5.51 19.93
N ILE A 276 -2.29 6.18 18.94
CA ILE A 276 -1.80 7.45 18.41
C ILE A 276 -1.91 8.56 19.47
N GLN A 277 -3.05 8.66 20.16
CA GLN A 277 -3.24 9.63 21.25
C GLN A 277 -2.19 9.45 22.34
N LEU A 278 -1.94 8.23 22.79
CA LEU A 278 -0.94 7.95 23.83
C LEU A 278 0.49 8.31 23.37
N ALA A 279 0.82 8.07 22.10
CA ALA A 279 2.11 8.47 21.54
C ALA A 279 2.23 10.00 21.49
N ASP A 280 1.16 10.70 21.11
CA ASP A 280 1.11 12.17 21.10
C ASP A 280 1.26 12.78 22.49
N GLU A 281 0.61 12.19 23.52
CA GLU A 281 0.79 12.59 24.93
C GLU A 281 2.26 12.50 25.37
N GLN A 282 2.98 11.43 24.97
CA GLN A 282 4.40 11.30 25.26
C GLN A 282 5.24 12.32 24.47
N LEU A 283 4.89 12.61 23.23
CA LEU A 283 5.54 13.64 22.42
C LEU A 283 5.35 15.02 23.05
N TYR A 284 4.15 15.33 23.51
CA TYR A 284 3.88 16.58 24.22
C TYR A 284 4.78 16.75 25.46
N ILE A 285 4.86 15.70 26.31
CA ILE A 285 5.75 15.73 27.48
C ILE A 285 7.23 15.88 27.07
N ALA A 286 7.67 15.25 25.97
CA ALA A 286 9.01 15.38 25.43
C ALA A 286 9.31 16.84 25.04
N LYS A 287 8.37 17.52 24.37
CA LYS A 287 8.48 18.92 23.98
C LYS A 287 8.55 19.85 25.20
N GLU A 288 7.66 19.66 26.19
CA GLU A 288 7.61 20.49 27.40
C GLU A 288 8.84 20.29 28.30
N SER A 289 9.41 19.09 28.32
CA SER A 289 10.58 18.77 29.16
C SER A 289 11.93 19.16 28.53
N GLY A 290 11.94 19.98 27.46
CA GLY A 290 13.15 20.55 26.85
C GLY A 290 13.52 19.99 25.49
N ARG A 291 12.63 19.29 24.81
CA ARG A 291 12.77 18.79 23.42
C ARG A 291 13.96 17.83 23.22
N ASN A 292 14.22 17.45 21.96
CA ASN A 292 15.32 16.57 21.56
C ASN A 292 15.48 15.34 22.44
N LYS A 293 14.38 14.59 22.65
CA LYS A 293 14.33 13.41 23.52
C LYS A 293 13.29 12.40 23.09
N VAL A 294 13.42 11.21 23.62
CA VAL A 294 12.49 10.10 23.45
C VAL A 294 11.81 9.81 24.78
N LEU A 295 10.51 9.81 24.80
CA LEU A 295 9.73 9.31 25.92
C LEU A 295 8.94 8.08 25.49
N VAL A 296 8.99 7.04 26.31
CA VAL A 296 8.33 5.76 26.01
C VAL A 296 7.35 5.41 27.11
N LYS A 297 6.11 5.13 26.71
CA LYS A 297 5.10 4.55 27.56
C LYS A 297 5.06 3.03 27.30
N TYR A 298 5.31 2.27 28.32
CA TYR A 298 5.19 0.81 28.33
C TYR A 298 3.91 0.48 29.06
N GLU A 299 2.86 0.09 28.36
CA GLU A 299 1.58 -0.16 29.03
C GLU A 299 1.02 -1.56 28.79
N GLN A 300 0.46 -2.06 29.88
CA GLN A 300 -0.91 -2.59 29.90
C GLN A 300 -1.84 -1.40 29.58
N LEU A 301 -2.44 -1.39 28.39
CA LEU A 301 -3.35 -0.32 27.98
C LEU A 301 -4.64 -0.45 28.80
N ASP A 302 -4.73 0.27 29.91
CA ASP A 302 -6.00 0.50 30.59
C ASP A 302 -6.80 1.50 29.72
N ILE A 303 -7.85 0.99 29.06
CA ILE A 303 -8.80 1.80 28.28
C ILE A 303 -10.07 1.98 29.07
#